data_9e4b31dcda592ce6da26ccd9dba15020
#
_entry.id   9e4b31dcda592ce6da26ccd9dba15020
#
_cell.length_a   1.000
_cell.length_b   1.000
_cell.length_c   1.000
_cell.angle_alpha   90.00
_cell.angle_beta   90.00
_cell.angle_gamma   90.00
#
_symmetry.space_group_name_H-M   'P 1'
#
loop_
_entity.id
_entity.type
_entity.pdbx_description
1 polymer ?
#
loop_
_entity_poly.entity_id
_entity_poly.type
_entity_poly.pdbx_seq_one_letter_code
_entity_poly.pdbx_strand_id
1 'polypeptide(L)'
;AIAQQFGQGNITATSNPLDMAISGQGFYQLDNNGAIAYSRNGQFQMDQNGYIVNPQGHKLTGYPATNGVISTGSAGPLQLPTAAIAPLATSTSDVGVNLDSRATGVDPGVILFDPTDPTTYTSSTAMSIYDSLGNNHVATLYFRKATAPVNTWNTYMTVDGLAPSGAAPTPANTALGTLAFSTAGVLTTPAA
;
A
#
# COMPACT_ATOMS: atom_id res chain seq x y z
N ALA A 1 -39.75 42.68 -16.12
CA ALA A 1 -39.02 41.42 -16.40
C ALA A 1 -37.91 41.28 -15.36
N ILE A 2 -37.85 40.13 -14.70
CA ILE A 2 -36.74 39.81 -13.75
C ILE A 2 -35.69 39.13 -14.59
N ALA A 3 -34.52 39.76 -14.71
CA ALA A 3 -33.35 39.17 -15.36
C ALA A 3 -32.51 38.47 -14.30
N GLN A 4 -32.25 37.18 -14.49
CA GLN A 4 -31.31 36.45 -13.65
C GLN A 4 -29.87 36.83 -14.03
N GLN A 5 -29.09 37.22 -13.05
CA GLN A 5 -27.63 37.49 -13.23
C GLN A 5 -26.84 36.33 -12.64
N PHE A 6 -26.11 35.60 -13.49
CA PHE A 6 -25.24 34.50 -13.10
C PHE A 6 -23.77 34.96 -12.99
N GLY A 7 -23.54 35.99 -12.17
CA GLY A 7 -22.18 36.45 -11.87
C GLY A 7 -21.45 35.51 -10.91
N GLN A 8 -20.10 35.51 -10.96
CA GLN A 8 -19.27 34.77 -10.00
C GLN A 8 -19.38 35.42 -8.62
N GLY A 9 -19.82 34.67 -7.62
CA GLY A 9 -19.75 35.07 -6.20
C GLY A 9 -18.38 34.86 -5.59
N ASN A 10 -18.16 35.35 -4.39
CA ASN A 10 -16.96 35.07 -3.63
C ASN A 10 -16.89 33.59 -3.25
N ILE A 11 -15.73 32.98 -3.49
CA ILE A 11 -15.45 31.61 -3.06
C ILE A 11 -14.86 31.68 -1.66
N THR A 12 -15.54 31.05 -0.69
CA THR A 12 -15.08 30.93 0.70
C THR A 12 -14.80 29.47 1.03
N ALA A 13 -13.72 29.21 1.76
CA ALA A 13 -13.44 27.87 2.27
C ALA A 13 -14.39 27.51 3.42
N THR A 14 -14.87 26.27 3.43
CA THR A 14 -15.69 25.69 4.49
C THR A 14 -14.95 24.51 5.13
N SER A 15 -15.45 24.02 6.25
CA SER A 15 -14.90 22.81 6.90
C SER A 15 -15.49 21.50 6.37
N ASN A 16 -16.48 21.55 5.49
CA ASN A 16 -17.07 20.36 4.88
C ASN A 16 -16.25 19.94 3.64
N PRO A 17 -15.63 18.75 3.62
CA PRO A 17 -14.79 18.31 2.51
C PRO A 17 -15.56 18.04 1.20
N LEU A 18 -16.90 17.97 1.25
CA LEU A 18 -17.74 17.77 0.07
C LEU A 18 -18.27 19.08 -0.53
N ASP A 19 -18.01 20.22 0.12
CA ASP A 19 -18.38 21.52 -0.46
C ASP A 19 -17.46 21.85 -1.61
N MET A 20 -18.04 22.22 -2.72
CA MET A 20 -17.31 22.52 -3.97
C MET A 20 -17.77 23.86 -4.53
N ALA A 21 -16.86 24.61 -5.12
CA ALA A 21 -17.15 25.85 -5.80
C ALA A 21 -16.66 25.83 -7.25
N ILE A 22 -17.46 26.29 -8.18
CA ILE A 22 -17.04 26.45 -9.58
C ILE A 22 -16.43 27.84 -9.74
N SER A 23 -15.16 27.88 -10.16
CA SER A 23 -14.48 29.10 -10.58
C SER A 23 -14.72 29.31 -12.08
N GLY A 24 -15.39 30.39 -12.45
CA GLY A 24 -15.78 30.67 -13.82
C GLY A 24 -17.22 30.30 -14.14
N GLN A 25 -17.51 30.02 -15.41
CA GLN A 25 -18.86 29.66 -15.89
C GLN A 25 -19.10 28.15 -15.78
N GLY A 26 -20.35 27.74 -15.57
CA GLY A 26 -20.77 26.35 -15.53
C GLY A 26 -21.73 26.03 -14.37
N PHE A 27 -22.21 24.80 -14.35
CA PHE A 27 -23.15 24.30 -13.36
C PHE A 27 -22.78 22.86 -13.00
N TYR A 28 -23.10 22.46 -11.78
CA TYR A 28 -23.15 21.06 -11.41
C TYR A 28 -24.35 20.42 -12.08
N GLN A 29 -24.13 19.28 -12.71
CA GLN A 29 -25.20 18.44 -13.23
C GLN A 29 -25.64 17.48 -12.13
N LEU A 30 -26.94 17.43 -11.89
CA LEU A 30 -27.55 16.63 -10.85
C LEU A 30 -28.56 15.67 -11.47
N ASP A 31 -28.66 14.49 -10.90
CA ASP A 31 -29.72 13.52 -11.20
C ASP A 31 -30.84 13.64 -10.16
N ASN A 32 -32.03 13.96 -10.62
CA ASN A 32 -33.24 13.94 -9.83
C ASN A 32 -34.11 12.78 -10.30
N ASN A 33 -33.85 11.56 -9.81
CA ASN A 33 -34.57 10.33 -10.14
C ASN A 33 -34.70 10.10 -11.66
N GLY A 34 -33.61 10.28 -12.40
CA GLY A 34 -33.53 10.12 -13.85
C GLY A 34 -33.78 11.42 -14.65
N ALA A 35 -34.21 12.50 -14.01
CA ALA A 35 -34.29 13.83 -14.64
C ALA A 35 -33.00 14.63 -14.36
N ILE A 36 -32.44 15.25 -15.39
CA ILE A 36 -31.25 16.10 -15.25
C ILE A 36 -31.70 17.47 -14.73
N ALA A 37 -31.03 17.90 -13.64
CA ALA A 37 -31.14 19.25 -13.10
C ALA A 37 -29.75 19.92 -13.06
N TYR A 38 -29.70 21.24 -13.06
CA TYR A 38 -28.47 22.00 -12.98
C TYR A 38 -28.51 22.93 -11.79
N SER A 39 -27.39 23.00 -11.03
CA SER A 39 -27.25 23.87 -9.87
C SER A 39 -25.89 24.53 -9.86
N ARG A 40 -25.84 25.74 -9.32
CA ARG A 40 -24.58 26.41 -9.00
C ARG A 40 -24.22 26.28 -7.52
N ASN A 41 -25.17 25.85 -6.69
CA ASN A 41 -24.91 25.57 -5.30
C ASN A 41 -24.09 24.28 -5.17
N GLY A 42 -22.89 24.40 -4.59
CA GLY A 42 -21.94 23.31 -4.40
C GLY A 42 -21.90 22.78 -2.97
N GLN A 43 -22.95 23.02 -2.18
CA GLN A 43 -23.07 22.39 -0.86
C GLN A 43 -23.57 20.96 -1.04
N PHE A 44 -22.69 20.00 -0.82
CA PHE A 44 -22.98 18.59 -0.95
C PHE A 44 -22.79 17.84 0.37
N GLN A 45 -23.50 16.75 0.50
CA GLN A 45 -23.39 15.81 1.62
C GLN A 45 -23.47 14.38 1.10
N MET A 46 -23.10 13.40 1.90
CA MET A 46 -23.23 12.00 1.56
C MET A 46 -24.54 11.47 2.13
N ASP A 47 -25.32 10.76 1.33
CA ASP A 47 -26.51 10.05 1.78
C ASP A 47 -26.15 8.69 2.41
N GLN A 48 -27.13 8.00 2.99
CA GLN A 48 -26.95 6.68 3.63
C GLN A 48 -26.46 5.59 2.67
N ASN A 49 -26.60 5.80 1.37
CA ASN A 49 -26.15 4.87 0.32
C ASN A 49 -24.77 5.27 -0.26
N GLY A 50 -24.16 6.35 0.25
CA GLY A 50 -22.86 6.83 -0.22
C GLY A 50 -22.95 7.76 -1.44
N TYR A 51 -24.13 8.13 -1.94
CA TYR A 51 -24.23 9.10 -3.02
C TYR A 51 -23.97 10.53 -2.52
N ILE A 52 -23.28 11.28 -3.37
CA ILE A 52 -23.06 12.71 -3.12
C ILE A 52 -24.34 13.44 -3.56
N VAL A 53 -25.02 14.05 -2.60
CA VAL A 53 -26.33 14.70 -2.84
C VAL A 53 -26.32 16.15 -2.38
N ASN A 54 -27.15 16.98 -3.01
CA ASN A 54 -27.42 18.32 -2.55
C ASN A 54 -28.46 18.32 -1.39
N PRO A 55 -28.76 19.46 -0.76
CA PRO A 55 -29.76 19.53 0.31
C PRO A 55 -31.20 19.13 -0.10
N GLN A 56 -31.48 19.09 -1.41
CA GLN A 56 -32.77 18.64 -1.95
C GLN A 56 -32.79 17.11 -2.25
N GLY A 57 -31.68 16.42 -2.03
CA GLY A 57 -31.55 14.98 -2.28
C GLY A 57 -31.23 14.61 -3.73
N HIS A 58 -30.91 15.58 -4.60
CA HIS A 58 -30.50 15.29 -5.97
C HIS A 58 -29.05 14.83 -5.97
N LYS A 59 -28.74 13.77 -6.72
CA LYS A 59 -27.42 13.16 -6.78
C LYS A 59 -26.51 13.93 -7.73
N LEU A 60 -25.30 14.23 -7.28
CA LEU A 60 -24.26 14.82 -8.14
C LEU A 60 -23.85 13.79 -9.20
N THR A 61 -23.81 14.22 -10.48
CA THR A 61 -23.34 13.38 -11.58
C THR A 61 -21.92 13.72 -11.98
N GLY A 62 -21.18 12.72 -12.40
CA GLY A 62 -19.81 12.86 -12.87
C GLY A 62 -19.33 11.55 -13.49
N TYR A 63 -18.05 11.47 -13.77
CA TYR A 63 -17.43 10.28 -14.33
C TYR A 63 -16.89 9.40 -13.21
N PRO A 64 -17.46 8.18 -13.00
CA PRO A 64 -16.97 7.29 -11.96
C PRO A 64 -15.56 6.78 -12.27
N ALA A 65 -14.78 6.53 -11.22
CA ALA A 65 -13.49 5.87 -11.32
C ALA A 65 -13.61 4.41 -10.84
N THR A 66 -12.99 3.49 -11.57
CA THR A 66 -12.86 2.09 -11.19
C THR A 66 -11.38 1.73 -11.21
N ASN A 67 -10.85 1.20 -10.09
CA ASN A 67 -9.43 0.87 -9.93
C ASN A 67 -8.48 2.04 -10.30
N GLY A 68 -8.84 3.26 -9.92
CA GLY A 68 -8.03 4.45 -10.19
C GLY A 68 -8.15 5.00 -11.63
N VAL A 69 -8.94 4.37 -12.49
CA VAL A 69 -9.14 4.81 -13.87
C VAL A 69 -10.52 5.48 -14.01
N ILE A 70 -10.56 6.72 -14.49
CA ILE A 70 -11.79 7.47 -14.74
C ILE A 70 -12.43 6.97 -16.03
N SER A 71 -13.70 6.55 -15.95
CA SER A 71 -14.51 6.16 -17.11
C SER A 71 -15.22 7.38 -17.70
N THR A 72 -14.70 7.90 -18.81
CA THR A 72 -15.27 9.09 -19.50
C THR A 72 -16.42 8.77 -20.45
N GLY A 73 -16.83 7.50 -20.57
CA GLY A 73 -17.85 7.07 -21.54
C GLY A 73 -19.27 7.51 -21.19
N SER A 74 -19.64 7.59 -19.91
CA SER A 74 -20.96 8.00 -19.46
C SER A 74 -20.88 8.62 -18.08
N ALA A 75 -21.43 9.81 -17.92
CA ALA A 75 -21.61 10.42 -16.61
C ALA A 75 -22.79 9.74 -15.88
N GLY A 76 -22.62 9.49 -14.59
CA GLY A 76 -23.64 8.90 -13.74
C GLY A 76 -23.59 9.48 -12.32
N PRO A 77 -24.52 9.11 -11.44
CA PRO A 77 -24.49 9.53 -10.04
C PRO A 77 -23.18 9.11 -9.38
N LEU A 78 -22.50 10.07 -8.74
CA LEU A 78 -21.27 9.80 -8.00
C LEU A 78 -21.59 9.17 -6.65
N GLN A 79 -20.95 8.02 -6.40
CA GLN A 79 -21.08 7.28 -5.16
C GLN A 79 -19.71 7.05 -4.54
N LEU A 80 -19.57 7.37 -3.26
CA LEU A 80 -18.40 7.03 -2.46
C LEU A 80 -18.60 5.64 -1.85
N PRO A 81 -17.60 4.77 -1.87
CA PRO A 81 -17.71 3.48 -1.21
C PRO A 81 -17.83 3.70 0.30
N THR A 82 -18.93 3.21 0.88
CA THR A 82 -19.19 3.24 2.33
C THR A 82 -18.67 1.98 3.03
N ALA A 83 -18.36 0.94 2.25
CA ALA A 83 -17.75 -0.28 2.78
C ALA A 83 -16.32 -0.02 3.23
N ALA A 84 -15.93 -0.59 4.37
CA ALA A 84 -14.53 -0.61 4.77
C ALA A 84 -13.68 -1.25 3.68
N ILE A 85 -12.52 -0.66 3.40
CA ILE A 85 -11.56 -1.25 2.47
C ILE A 85 -11.10 -2.57 3.07
N ALA A 86 -11.29 -3.66 2.32
CA ALA A 86 -10.81 -4.96 2.76
C ALA A 86 -9.27 -4.92 2.91
N PRO A 87 -8.73 -5.47 3.98
CA PRO A 87 -7.28 -5.55 4.15
C PRO A 87 -6.67 -6.38 3.03
N LEU A 88 -5.46 -6.02 2.63
CA LEU A 88 -4.70 -6.72 1.61
C LEU A 88 -3.39 -7.20 2.23
N ALA A 89 -3.10 -8.49 2.04
CA ALA A 89 -1.84 -9.06 2.49
C ALA A 89 -0.65 -8.40 1.79
N THR A 90 0.47 -8.27 2.51
CA THR A 90 1.73 -7.83 1.93
C THR A 90 2.18 -8.85 0.87
N SER A 91 2.28 -8.42 -0.39
CA SER A 91 2.68 -9.29 -1.51
C SER A 91 4.15 -9.12 -1.90
N THR A 92 4.70 -7.93 -1.66
CA THR A 92 6.09 -7.60 -2.00
C THR A 92 6.69 -6.72 -0.90
N SER A 93 7.98 -6.87 -0.68
CA SER A 93 8.74 -6.03 0.22
C SER A 93 10.16 -5.84 -0.32
N ASP A 94 10.61 -4.60 -0.39
CA ASP A 94 11.97 -4.25 -0.78
C ASP A 94 12.80 -3.94 0.45
N VAL A 95 13.93 -4.63 0.60
CA VAL A 95 14.81 -4.48 1.75
C VAL A 95 16.20 -4.05 1.30
N GLY A 96 16.59 -2.84 1.66
CA GLY A 96 17.95 -2.36 1.50
C GLY A 96 18.82 -2.79 2.67
N VAL A 97 19.89 -3.54 2.42
CA VAL A 97 20.85 -3.97 3.46
C VAL A 97 22.29 -3.64 3.07
N ASN A 98 23.09 -3.33 4.07
CA ASN A 98 24.54 -3.19 3.91
C ASN A 98 25.24 -4.30 4.69
N LEU A 99 25.92 -5.20 3.97
CA LEU A 99 26.58 -6.36 4.53
C LEU A 99 28.09 -6.12 4.62
N ASP A 100 28.65 -6.26 5.84
CA ASP A 100 30.10 -6.04 6.06
C ASP A 100 30.92 -7.21 5.50
N SER A 101 31.69 -6.94 4.44
CA SER A 101 32.56 -7.94 3.82
C SER A 101 33.69 -8.42 4.73
N ARG A 102 34.01 -7.70 5.83
CA ARG A 102 35.02 -8.06 6.81
C ARG A 102 34.52 -8.93 7.95
N ALA A 103 33.17 -9.10 8.05
CA ALA A 103 32.57 -9.93 9.08
C ALA A 103 33.15 -11.36 9.01
N THR A 104 33.25 -12.01 10.16
CA THR A 104 33.73 -13.41 10.25
C THR A 104 32.65 -14.32 9.63
N GLY A 105 33.07 -15.19 8.72
CA GLY A 105 32.18 -16.18 8.14
C GLY A 105 31.85 -17.28 9.16
N VAL A 106 30.62 -17.79 9.06
CA VAL A 106 30.13 -18.92 9.88
C VAL A 106 29.99 -20.14 8.96
N ASP A 107 30.64 -21.23 9.31
CA ASP A 107 30.59 -22.47 8.52
C ASP A 107 29.21 -23.15 8.67
N PRO A 108 28.43 -23.28 7.59
CA PRO A 108 27.12 -23.89 7.65
C PRO A 108 27.16 -25.40 7.93
N GLY A 109 28.29 -26.06 7.71
CA GLY A 109 28.47 -27.48 8.01
C GLY A 109 28.79 -27.75 9.49
N VAL A 110 29.20 -26.73 10.25
CA VAL A 110 29.60 -26.87 11.65
C VAL A 110 28.55 -26.23 12.58
N ILE A 111 28.07 -25.04 12.25
CA ILE A 111 27.10 -24.29 13.06
C ILE A 111 25.80 -24.21 12.26
N LEU A 112 24.73 -24.80 12.76
CA LEU A 112 23.41 -24.68 12.16
C LEU A 112 22.80 -23.29 12.45
N PHE A 113 21.96 -22.79 11.54
CA PHE A 113 21.25 -21.54 11.76
C PHE A 113 20.22 -21.70 12.87
N ASP A 114 20.25 -20.78 13.83
CA ASP A 114 19.29 -20.63 14.92
C ASP A 114 18.97 -19.14 15.09
N PRO A 115 17.73 -18.68 14.83
CA PRO A 115 17.37 -17.27 14.96
C PRO A 115 17.43 -16.76 16.39
N THR A 116 17.48 -17.66 17.39
CA THR A 116 17.59 -17.30 18.83
C THR A 116 19.04 -17.16 19.27
N ASP A 117 20.00 -17.70 18.51
CA ASP A 117 21.41 -17.62 18.81
C ASP A 117 22.13 -16.65 17.86
N PRO A 118 22.50 -15.44 18.33
CA PRO A 118 23.16 -14.42 17.51
C PRO A 118 24.54 -14.82 16.99
N THR A 119 25.15 -15.91 17.49
CA THR A 119 26.43 -16.41 16.97
C THR A 119 26.28 -17.18 15.66
N THR A 120 25.06 -17.56 15.29
CA THR A 120 24.75 -18.35 14.08
C THR A 120 24.55 -17.52 12.83
N TYR A 121 24.46 -16.19 12.94
CA TYR A 121 24.28 -15.25 11.83
C TYR A 121 25.14 -13.99 12.03
N THR A 122 25.34 -13.22 10.95
CA THR A 122 26.20 -12.03 10.96
C THR A 122 25.42 -10.75 11.18
N SER A 123 24.21 -10.67 10.63
CA SER A 123 23.32 -9.51 10.80
C SER A 123 21.87 -9.92 10.59
N SER A 124 20.96 -9.10 11.10
CA SER A 124 19.52 -9.28 10.90
C SER A 124 18.83 -7.94 10.74
N THR A 125 17.68 -7.95 10.08
CA THR A 125 16.77 -6.80 9.96
C THR A 125 15.35 -7.29 10.04
N ALA A 126 14.49 -6.49 10.65
CA ALA A 126 13.06 -6.82 10.79
C ALA A 126 12.21 -5.79 10.05
N MET A 127 11.06 -6.26 9.54
CA MET A 127 10.05 -5.44 8.88
C MET A 127 8.65 -5.90 9.31
N SER A 128 7.70 -4.97 9.26
CA SER A 128 6.28 -5.30 9.46
C SER A 128 5.67 -5.74 8.13
N ILE A 129 4.95 -6.85 8.18
CA ILE A 129 4.13 -7.36 7.08
C ILE A 129 2.70 -7.57 7.59
N TYR A 130 1.74 -7.66 6.68
CA TYR A 130 0.32 -7.83 7.04
C TYR A 130 -0.25 -9.08 6.38
N ASP A 131 -1.10 -9.79 7.09
CA ASP A 131 -1.86 -10.91 6.54
C ASP A 131 -3.11 -10.44 5.76
N SER A 132 -3.87 -11.38 5.21
CA SER A 132 -5.10 -11.09 4.46
C SER A 132 -6.25 -10.54 5.33
N LEU A 133 -6.13 -10.60 6.64
CA LEU A 133 -7.06 -10.05 7.61
C LEU A 133 -6.63 -8.68 8.12
N GLY A 134 -5.43 -8.22 7.73
CA GLY A 134 -4.85 -6.94 8.16
C GLY A 134 -4.11 -7.04 9.51
N ASN A 135 -3.85 -8.23 10.03
CA ASN A 135 -3.04 -8.39 11.23
C ASN A 135 -1.58 -8.13 10.90
N ASN A 136 -0.90 -7.45 11.80
CA ASN A 136 0.53 -7.17 11.68
C ASN A 136 1.35 -8.36 12.16
N HIS A 137 2.36 -8.75 11.38
CA HIS A 137 3.37 -9.75 11.68
C HIS A 137 4.76 -9.16 11.53
N VAL A 138 5.73 -9.72 12.23
CA VAL A 138 7.13 -9.29 12.14
C VAL A 138 7.92 -10.32 11.32
N ALA A 139 8.30 -9.94 10.11
CA ALA A 139 9.24 -10.71 9.31
C ALA A 139 10.66 -10.28 9.65
N THR A 140 11.52 -11.24 10.06
CA THR A 140 12.93 -10.98 10.35
C THR A 140 13.79 -11.72 9.33
N LEU A 141 14.62 -10.96 8.62
CA LEU A 141 15.62 -11.47 7.70
C LEU A 141 16.97 -11.57 8.42
N TYR A 142 17.64 -12.69 8.23
CA TYR A 142 18.97 -12.95 8.77
C TYR A 142 19.95 -13.19 7.65
N PHE A 143 21.13 -12.63 7.79
CA PHE A 143 22.23 -12.73 6.84
C PHE A 143 23.40 -13.38 7.53
N ARG A 144 23.88 -14.47 6.96
CA ARG A 144 24.98 -15.26 7.49
C ARG A 144 26.08 -15.31 6.45
N LYS A 145 27.20 -14.68 6.74
CA LYS A 145 28.35 -14.75 5.86
C LYS A 145 28.91 -16.17 5.82
N ALA A 146 29.09 -16.72 4.64
CA ALA A 146 29.71 -18.01 4.45
C ALA A 146 31.24 -17.90 4.58
N THR A 147 31.88 -18.98 5.03
CA THR A 147 33.35 -19.09 5.03
C THR A 147 33.88 -19.32 3.61
N ALA A 148 33.10 -20.05 2.81
CA ALA A 148 33.36 -20.31 1.39
C ALA A 148 32.02 -20.52 0.63
N PRO A 149 31.86 -20.04 -0.62
CA PRO A 149 32.77 -19.12 -1.34
C PRO A 149 32.87 -17.75 -0.67
N VAL A 150 33.96 -17.03 -0.91
CA VAL A 150 34.15 -15.68 -0.38
C VAL A 150 33.08 -14.71 -0.92
N ASN A 151 32.75 -13.66 -0.17
CA ASN A 151 31.73 -12.68 -0.51
C ASN A 151 30.34 -13.28 -0.76
N THR A 152 30.01 -14.33 -0.03
CA THR A 152 28.72 -15.03 -0.12
C THR A 152 28.02 -14.97 1.25
N TRP A 153 26.71 -14.72 1.21
CA TRP A 153 25.85 -14.73 2.38
C TRP A 153 24.64 -15.63 2.15
N ASN A 154 24.40 -16.52 3.09
CA ASN A 154 23.13 -17.27 3.16
C ASN A 154 22.10 -16.40 3.83
N THR A 155 20.90 -16.40 3.30
CA THR A 155 19.75 -15.61 3.78
C THR A 155 18.69 -16.53 4.37
N TYR A 156 18.13 -16.11 5.49
CA TYR A 156 17.07 -16.84 6.19
C TYR A 156 15.97 -15.84 6.58
N MET A 157 14.77 -16.35 6.81
CA MET A 157 13.63 -15.53 7.26
C MET A 157 12.80 -16.26 8.29
N THR A 158 12.33 -15.51 9.28
CA THR A 158 11.27 -15.96 10.19
C THR A 158 10.13 -14.95 10.17
N VAL A 159 8.93 -15.43 10.45
CA VAL A 159 7.75 -14.59 10.69
C VAL A 159 7.27 -14.89 12.10
N ASP A 160 7.23 -13.85 12.94
CA ASP A 160 6.92 -13.96 14.38
C ASP A 160 7.78 -15.01 15.13
N GLY A 161 9.04 -15.13 14.71
CA GLY A 161 9.98 -16.10 15.26
C GLY A 161 9.83 -17.52 14.74
N LEU A 162 8.87 -17.80 13.88
CA LEU A 162 8.66 -19.11 13.25
C LEU A 162 9.18 -19.10 11.80
N ALA A 163 9.42 -20.28 11.24
CA ALA A 163 9.67 -20.41 9.80
C ALA A 163 8.45 -19.90 9.00
N PRO A 164 8.64 -19.44 7.74
CA PRO A 164 7.51 -19.00 6.90
C PRO A 164 6.42 -20.06 6.71
N SER A 165 6.75 -21.33 6.91
CA SER A 165 5.80 -22.45 6.92
C SER A 165 4.98 -22.58 8.24
N GLY A 166 5.26 -21.73 9.24
CA GLY A 166 4.67 -21.82 10.58
C GLY A 166 5.30 -22.89 11.48
N ALA A 167 6.32 -23.60 11.01
CA ALA A 167 7.03 -24.60 11.80
C ALA A 167 8.13 -23.99 12.68
N ALA A 168 8.70 -24.76 13.60
CA ALA A 168 9.91 -24.36 14.31
C ALA A 168 11.03 -24.06 13.32
N PRO A 169 11.84 -22.98 13.53
CA PRO A 169 12.87 -22.59 12.57
C PRO A 169 13.94 -23.68 12.45
N THR A 170 14.25 -24.04 11.22
CA THR A 170 15.42 -24.88 10.87
C THR A 170 16.11 -24.26 9.65
N PRO A 171 17.39 -24.55 9.41
CA PRO A 171 18.07 -24.03 8.22
C PRO A 171 17.36 -24.34 6.92
N ALA A 172 16.73 -25.52 6.83
CA ALA A 172 16.06 -25.97 5.61
C ALA A 172 14.74 -25.23 5.34
N ASN A 173 13.96 -24.90 6.38
CA ASN A 173 12.63 -24.31 6.23
C ASN A 173 12.61 -22.78 6.39
N THR A 174 13.72 -22.18 6.75
CA THR A 174 13.89 -20.72 6.86
C THR A 174 14.84 -20.15 5.80
N ALA A 175 15.55 -21.01 5.06
CA ALA A 175 16.47 -20.57 4.01
C ALA A 175 15.70 -19.91 2.86
N LEU A 176 16.10 -18.68 2.51
CA LEU A 176 15.60 -17.96 1.33
C LEU A 176 16.50 -18.15 0.13
N GLY A 177 17.79 -18.35 0.33
CA GLY A 177 18.76 -18.49 -0.73
C GLY A 177 20.10 -17.87 -0.36
N THR A 178 20.86 -17.54 -1.39
CA THR A 178 22.23 -17.06 -1.26
C THR A 178 22.41 -15.75 -2.02
N LEU A 179 23.08 -14.79 -1.38
CA LEU A 179 23.55 -13.57 -2.02
C LEU A 179 25.06 -13.72 -2.26
N ALA A 180 25.49 -13.57 -3.50
CA ALA A 180 26.91 -13.53 -3.84
C ALA A 180 27.28 -12.18 -4.45
N PHE A 181 28.42 -11.67 -4.06
CA PHE A 181 28.94 -10.39 -4.52
C PHE A 181 30.30 -10.58 -5.21
N SER A 182 30.53 -9.79 -6.26
CA SER A 182 31.85 -9.69 -6.87
C SER A 182 32.87 -9.05 -5.92
N THR A 183 34.13 -9.07 -6.29
CA THR A 183 35.20 -8.39 -5.55
C THR A 183 35.03 -6.87 -5.52
N ALA A 184 34.25 -6.31 -6.43
CA ALA A 184 33.87 -4.89 -6.46
C ALA A 184 32.61 -4.57 -5.63
N GLY A 185 32.01 -5.56 -4.93
CA GLY A 185 30.81 -5.39 -4.13
C GLY A 185 29.49 -5.37 -4.93
N VAL A 186 29.53 -5.76 -6.19
CA VAL A 186 28.32 -5.85 -7.02
C VAL A 186 27.62 -7.19 -6.79
N LEU A 187 26.32 -7.19 -6.57
CA LEU A 187 25.50 -8.38 -6.41
C LEU A 187 25.52 -9.19 -7.73
N THR A 188 25.89 -10.46 -7.65
CA THR A 188 25.99 -11.37 -8.80
C THR A 188 24.99 -12.52 -8.74
N THR A 189 24.55 -12.88 -7.54
CA THR A 189 23.52 -13.90 -7.34
C THR A 189 22.54 -13.39 -6.29
N PRO A 190 21.35 -12.98 -6.66
CA PRO A 190 20.30 -12.64 -5.72
C PRO A 190 19.77 -13.90 -5.03
N ALA A 191 19.12 -13.73 -3.89
CA ALA A 191 18.31 -14.78 -3.28
C ALA A 191 17.20 -15.20 -4.28
N ALA A 192 16.87 -16.48 -4.31
CA ALA A 192 15.84 -17.04 -5.17
C ALA A 192 14.43 -16.63 -4.73
#